data_46d3723d03806b9e360aae74b2541388
#
_entry.id   46d3723d03806b9e360aae74b2541388
#
_cell.length_a   1.000
_cell.length_b   1.000
_cell.length_c   1.000
_cell.angle_alpha   90.00
_cell.angle_beta   90.00
_cell.angle_gamma   90.00
#
_symmetry.space_group_name_H-M   'P 1'
#
loop_
_entity.id
_entity.type
_entity.pdbx_description
1 polymer ?
#
loop_
_entity_poly.entity_id
_entity_poly.type
_entity_poly.pdbx_seq_one_letter_code
_entity_poly.pdbx_strand_id
1 'polypeptide(L)'
;MPHLFSVKEKNMSKKDKIKNIDMDDLKALPDVLDGRHHVIPIVTGGDEVLEEVNVPEVLPILTLRSSVLFPGAITPITVGREKSIRLVREVNERNGLLGAVLQRESEVEDPAPDDMYKVGTAARIIKILEMPNGNLTVILNGLEKIEVKEYVSTEPYFQASVTPLRDSSPDLKSLEFEALVDSIRDIALGIIAISPDMPKEAAFAIKNIDSKRGIINFICSNLELSDEDRQ
;
A
#
# COMPACT_ATOMS: atom_id res chain seq x y z
N MET A 1 -32.15 5.37 20.61
CA MET A 1 -31.47 4.19 21.19
C MET A 1 -30.13 4.00 20.50
N PRO A 2 -29.03 4.42 21.09
CA PRO A 2 -27.69 4.11 20.60
C PRO A 2 -26.93 3.37 21.70
N HIS A 3 -26.92 2.03 21.70
CA HIS A 3 -26.06 1.23 22.58
C HIS A 3 -26.08 -0.23 22.14
N LEU A 4 -25.39 -0.56 21.04
CA LEU A 4 -25.11 -1.96 20.69
C LEU A 4 -23.78 -2.19 19.96
N PHE A 5 -22.91 -1.20 19.83
CA PHE A 5 -21.63 -1.36 19.10
C PHE A 5 -20.38 -1.46 19.97
N SER A 6 -20.50 -1.55 21.30
CA SER A 6 -19.32 -1.36 22.18
C SER A 6 -18.74 -2.62 22.84
N VAL A 7 -19.18 -3.85 22.56
CA VAL A 7 -18.75 -5.02 23.37
C VAL A 7 -18.07 -6.14 22.56
N LYS A 8 -18.14 -6.14 21.22
CA LYS A 8 -17.52 -7.21 20.41
C LYS A 8 -16.09 -6.91 19.89
N GLU A 9 -15.63 -5.67 19.93
CA GLU A 9 -14.33 -5.30 19.35
C GLU A 9 -13.09 -5.61 20.21
N LYS A 10 -13.27 -5.93 21.49
CA LYS A 10 -12.14 -6.07 22.42
C LYS A 10 -11.35 -7.39 22.38
N ASN A 11 -11.78 -8.38 21.59
CA ASN A 11 -11.13 -9.71 21.58
C ASN A 11 -10.85 -10.30 20.19
N MET A 12 -10.88 -9.49 19.13
CA MET A 12 -10.51 -9.97 17.80
C MET A 12 -9.00 -9.80 17.58
N SER A 13 -8.34 -10.87 17.12
CA SER A 13 -6.95 -10.83 16.67
C SER A 13 -6.77 -9.82 15.54
N LYS A 14 -5.58 -9.18 15.44
CA LYS A 14 -5.26 -8.28 14.31
C LYS A 14 -5.51 -8.91 12.93
N LYS A 15 -5.32 -10.22 12.80
CA LYS A 15 -5.66 -11.01 11.58
C LYS A 15 -7.15 -11.00 11.25
N ASP A 16 -8.00 -10.98 12.25
CA ASP A 16 -9.46 -10.98 12.07
C ASP A 16 -9.98 -9.58 11.73
N LYS A 17 -9.31 -8.52 12.19
CA LYS A 17 -9.64 -7.12 11.82
C LYS A 17 -9.35 -6.81 10.35
N ILE A 18 -8.26 -7.34 9.79
CA ILE A 18 -7.91 -7.16 8.38
C ILE A 18 -8.83 -7.95 7.44
N LYS A 19 -9.31 -9.13 7.89
CA LYS A 19 -10.27 -9.95 7.12
C LYS A 19 -11.69 -9.38 7.07
N ASN A 20 -12.05 -8.50 7.98
CA ASN A 20 -13.39 -7.93 8.12
C ASN A 20 -13.49 -6.45 7.71
N ILE A 21 -12.72 -6.01 6.71
CA ILE A 21 -13.05 -4.77 6.00
C ILE A 21 -14.37 -5.03 5.28
N ASP A 22 -15.46 -4.50 5.83
CA ASP A 22 -16.81 -4.71 5.29
C ASP A 22 -16.96 -4.00 3.95
N MET A 23 -17.81 -4.56 3.08
CA MET A 23 -18.16 -3.94 1.79
C MET A 23 -18.78 -2.55 1.97
N ASP A 24 -19.37 -2.28 3.13
CA ASP A 24 -19.96 -0.98 3.44
C ASP A 24 -18.89 0.06 3.79
N ASP A 25 -17.75 -0.35 4.36
CA ASP A 25 -16.58 0.53 4.55
C ASP A 25 -15.93 0.91 3.20
N LEU A 26 -15.96 0.00 2.23
CA LEU A 26 -15.44 0.24 0.87
C LEU A 26 -16.43 0.98 -0.03
N LYS A 27 -17.74 0.81 0.19
CA LYS A 27 -18.79 1.55 -0.51
C LYS A 27 -18.89 3.01 -0.05
N ALA A 28 -18.37 3.34 1.12
CA ALA A 28 -18.22 4.72 1.59
C ALA A 28 -17.09 5.48 0.86
N LEU A 29 -16.39 4.82 -0.09
CA LEU A 29 -15.35 5.38 -0.94
C LEU A 29 -15.78 5.36 -2.42
N PRO A 30 -16.91 6.01 -2.83
CA PRO A 30 -17.40 5.95 -4.20
C PRO A 30 -16.41 6.53 -5.22
N ASP A 31 -15.56 7.48 -4.80
CA ASP A 31 -14.62 8.18 -5.68
C ASP A 31 -13.28 7.43 -5.88
N VAL A 32 -13.01 6.39 -5.08
CA VAL A 32 -11.78 5.58 -5.17
C VAL A 32 -11.75 4.71 -6.43
N LEU A 33 -12.91 4.39 -6.99
CA LEU A 33 -13.02 3.51 -8.16
C LEU A 33 -12.85 4.24 -9.50
N ASP A 34 -12.89 5.56 -9.52
CA ASP A 34 -12.88 6.36 -10.76
C ASP A 34 -11.49 6.88 -11.16
N GLY A 35 -10.45 6.50 -10.42
CA GLY A 35 -9.03 6.76 -10.77
C GLY A 35 -8.58 8.21 -10.73
N ARG A 36 -9.43 9.14 -10.25
CA ARG A 36 -9.18 10.59 -10.28
C ARG A 36 -8.98 11.25 -8.93
N HIS A 37 -9.08 10.49 -7.82
CA HIS A 37 -8.94 11.05 -6.48
C HIS A 37 -7.85 10.33 -5.67
N HIS A 38 -7.21 11.09 -4.79
CA HIS A 38 -6.21 10.59 -3.86
C HIS A 38 -6.80 9.45 -3.03
N VAL A 39 -6.32 8.25 -3.27
CA VAL A 39 -6.66 7.10 -2.43
C VAL A 39 -6.01 7.34 -1.08
N ILE A 40 -6.83 7.50 -0.03
CA ILE A 40 -6.31 7.58 1.33
C ILE A 40 -5.90 6.16 1.74
N PRO A 41 -4.61 5.82 1.71
CA PRO A 41 -4.18 4.49 2.14
C PRO A 41 -4.50 4.35 3.63
N ILE A 42 -5.16 3.24 3.97
CA ILE A 42 -5.41 2.90 5.37
C ILE A 42 -4.11 2.34 5.94
N VAL A 43 -3.44 3.09 6.78
CA VAL A 43 -2.24 2.62 7.48
C VAL A 43 -2.66 1.80 8.69
N THR A 44 -2.38 0.51 8.66
CA THR A 44 -2.67 -0.41 9.75
C THR A 44 -1.37 -0.84 10.43
N GLY A 45 -1.20 -0.49 11.69
CA GLY A 45 -0.10 -0.99 12.52
C GLY A 45 0.57 0.09 13.37
N GLY A 46 0.93 -0.27 14.61
CA GLY A 46 1.82 0.52 15.45
C GLY A 46 3.29 0.29 15.07
N ASP A 47 4.21 1.07 15.65
CA ASP A 47 5.68 0.91 15.49
C ASP A 47 6.22 -0.38 16.13
N GLU A 48 5.36 -1.10 16.84
CA GLU A 48 5.70 -2.43 17.35
C GLU A 48 5.85 -3.38 16.18
N VAL A 49 7.08 -3.82 15.99
CA VAL A 49 7.56 -4.90 15.13
C VAL A 49 6.53 -5.33 14.09
N LEU A 50 6.64 -4.81 12.87
CA LEU A 50 6.05 -5.47 11.70
C LEU A 50 6.40 -6.95 11.89
N GLU A 51 5.37 -7.83 12.06
CA GLU A 51 5.64 -9.28 12.10
C GLU A 51 6.67 -9.54 11.02
N GLU A 52 7.80 -10.16 11.37
CA GLU A 52 8.84 -10.48 10.38
C GLU A 52 8.16 -11.29 9.28
N VAL A 53 7.86 -10.59 8.20
CA VAL A 53 7.25 -11.23 7.04
C VAL A 53 8.38 -12.02 6.38
N ASN A 54 8.25 -13.32 6.36
CA ASN A 54 9.18 -14.14 5.61
C ASN A 54 8.90 -13.92 4.11
N VAL A 55 9.64 -12.99 3.52
CA VAL A 55 9.57 -12.71 2.09
C VAL A 55 10.32 -13.82 1.35
N PRO A 56 9.66 -14.58 0.45
CA PRO A 56 10.35 -15.58 -0.37
C PRO A 56 11.46 -14.93 -1.22
N GLU A 57 12.52 -15.70 -1.48
CA GLU A 57 13.65 -15.25 -2.33
C GLU A 57 13.20 -14.89 -3.76
N VAL A 58 12.16 -15.55 -4.27
CA VAL A 58 11.56 -15.27 -5.58
C VAL A 58 10.11 -14.89 -5.39
N LEU A 59 9.72 -13.73 -5.91
CA LEU A 59 8.35 -13.24 -5.92
C LEU A 59 7.81 -13.06 -7.34
N PRO A 60 6.51 -13.34 -7.56
CA PRO A 60 5.79 -12.82 -8.71
C PRO A 60 5.68 -11.30 -8.60
N ILE A 61 6.00 -10.59 -9.68
CA ILE A 61 6.08 -9.12 -9.70
C ILE A 61 4.87 -8.52 -10.41
N LEU A 62 4.04 -7.81 -9.66
CA LEU A 62 2.95 -7.00 -10.19
C LEU A 62 3.51 -5.63 -10.60
N THR A 63 3.43 -5.33 -11.88
CA THR A 63 3.82 -4.04 -12.43
C THR A 63 2.79 -2.98 -12.13
N LEU A 64 3.18 -1.94 -11.42
CA LEU A 64 2.38 -0.75 -11.16
C LEU A 64 2.66 0.32 -12.23
N ARG A 65 1.62 1.05 -12.66
CA ARG A 65 1.73 2.05 -13.74
C ARG A 65 2.02 3.46 -13.23
N SER A 66 1.35 3.88 -12.17
CA SER A 66 1.35 5.29 -11.73
C SER A 66 1.18 5.47 -10.22
N SER A 67 1.45 4.45 -9.44
CA SER A 67 1.36 4.54 -7.99
C SER A 67 2.40 3.69 -7.29
N VAL A 68 2.99 4.22 -6.24
CA VAL A 68 3.92 3.51 -5.37
C VAL A 68 3.15 2.91 -4.21
N LEU A 69 3.36 1.63 -3.93
CA LEU A 69 2.81 0.98 -2.74
C LEU A 69 3.82 1.07 -1.59
N PHE A 70 3.42 1.74 -0.51
CA PHE A 70 4.26 1.85 0.68
C PHE A 70 4.02 0.70 1.67
N PRO A 71 5.04 0.28 2.44
CA PRO A 71 4.86 -0.64 3.56
C PRO A 71 3.84 -0.11 4.58
N GLY A 72 2.96 -0.98 5.07
CA GLY A 72 1.89 -0.62 6.00
C GLY A 72 0.66 0.02 5.35
N ALA A 73 0.72 0.36 4.06
CA ALA A 73 -0.41 0.93 3.35
C ALA A 73 -1.33 -0.14 2.77
N ILE A 74 -2.65 0.10 2.85
CA ILE A 74 -3.66 -0.67 2.13
C ILE A 74 -4.14 0.19 0.97
N THR A 75 -3.91 -0.28 -0.26
CA THR A 75 -4.16 0.50 -1.47
C THR A 75 -4.90 -0.33 -2.51
N PRO A 76 -6.00 0.18 -3.08
CA PRO A 76 -6.64 -0.43 -4.24
C PRO A 76 -5.82 -0.13 -5.51
N ILE A 77 -5.54 -1.16 -6.29
CA ILE A 77 -4.80 -1.10 -7.54
C ILE A 77 -5.67 -1.64 -8.66
N THR A 78 -5.82 -0.88 -9.74
CA THR A 78 -6.53 -1.35 -10.93
C THR A 78 -5.58 -2.19 -11.79
N VAL A 79 -6.00 -3.40 -12.11
CA VAL A 79 -5.24 -4.39 -12.89
C VAL A 79 -6.04 -4.74 -14.14
N GLY A 80 -5.48 -4.42 -15.30
CA GLY A 80 -6.13 -4.66 -16.60
C GLY A 80 -5.30 -5.50 -17.59
N ARG A 81 -3.97 -5.61 -17.38
CA ARG A 81 -3.11 -6.41 -18.26
C ARG A 81 -3.33 -7.91 -18.01
N GLU A 82 -3.41 -8.71 -19.06
CA GLU A 82 -3.63 -10.16 -18.96
C GLU A 82 -2.62 -10.86 -18.04
N LYS A 83 -1.32 -10.57 -18.22
CA LYS A 83 -0.24 -11.10 -17.37
C LYS A 83 -0.44 -10.76 -15.88
N SER A 84 -0.86 -9.53 -15.59
CA SER A 84 -1.12 -9.06 -14.23
C SER A 84 -2.38 -9.69 -13.62
N ILE A 85 -3.46 -9.83 -14.41
CA ILE A 85 -4.69 -10.49 -13.97
C ILE A 85 -4.39 -11.95 -13.61
N ARG A 86 -3.63 -12.66 -14.46
CA ARG A 86 -3.21 -14.03 -14.21
C ARG A 86 -2.39 -14.15 -12.94
N LEU A 87 -1.38 -13.29 -12.78
CA LEU A 87 -0.55 -13.24 -11.58
C LEU A 87 -1.39 -13.09 -10.30
N VAL A 88 -2.29 -12.09 -10.31
CA VAL A 88 -3.12 -11.78 -9.14
C VAL A 88 -4.00 -12.97 -8.76
N ARG A 89 -4.62 -13.63 -9.72
CA ARG A 89 -5.46 -14.81 -9.46
C ARG A 89 -4.65 -15.96 -8.87
N GLU A 90 -3.51 -16.30 -9.48
CA GLU A 90 -2.65 -17.40 -9.01
C GLU A 90 -2.07 -17.12 -7.61
N VAL A 91 -1.64 -15.87 -7.33
CA VAL A 91 -1.14 -15.49 -6.00
C VAL A 91 -2.24 -15.56 -4.95
N ASN A 92 -3.45 -15.09 -5.28
CA ASN A 92 -4.59 -15.12 -4.38
C ASN A 92 -5.02 -16.55 -4.02
N GLU A 93 -5.05 -17.46 -4.99
CA GLU A 93 -5.38 -18.88 -4.78
C GLU A 93 -4.40 -19.55 -3.81
N ARG A 94 -3.12 -19.17 -3.86
CA ARG A 94 -2.06 -19.72 -3.00
C ARG A 94 -1.93 -18.99 -1.66
N ASN A 95 -2.70 -17.94 -1.40
CA ASN A 95 -2.50 -17.01 -0.27
C ASN A 95 -1.04 -16.53 -0.16
N GLY A 96 -0.40 -16.33 -1.32
CA GLY A 96 1.01 -15.97 -1.43
C GLY A 96 1.27 -14.48 -1.26
N LEU A 97 2.54 -14.11 -1.43
CA LEU A 97 2.99 -12.74 -1.55
C LEU A 97 3.30 -12.42 -3.01
N LEU A 98 3.23 -11.15 -3.36
CA LEU A 98 3.70 -10.59 -4.61
C LEU A 98 4.62 -9.39 -4.33
N GLY A 99 5.49 -9.05 -5.27
CA GLY A 99 6.21 -7.79 -5.28
C GLY A 99 5.44 -6.78 -6.12
N ALA A 100 5.09 -5.64 -5.55
CA ALA A 100 4.50 -4.51 -6.27
C ALA A 100 5.63 -3.56 -6.66
N VAL A 101 5.89 -3.40 -7.96
CA VAL A 101 7.02 -2.62 -8.49
C VAL A 101 6.52 -1.65 -9.54
N LEU A 102 6.93 -0.38 -9.42
CA LEU A 102 6.54 0.67 -10.36
C LEU A 102 7.34 0.55 -11.66
N GLN A 103 6.68 0.80 -12.80
CA GLN A 103 7.36 1.02 -14.08
C GLN A 103 7.86 2.47 -14.17
N ARG A 104 8.96 2.71 -14.93
CA ARG A 104 9.56 4.04 -15.08
C ARG A 104 8.70 4.96 -15.91
N GLU A 105 8.17 4.46 -17.00
CA GLU A 105 7.38 5.22 -17.97
C GLU A 105 5.93 4.71 -17.95
N SER A 106 5.00 5.52 -17.45
CA SER A 106 3.58 5.13 -17.32
C SER A 106 2.91 4.82 -18.67
N GLU A 107 3.42 5.37 -19.77
CA GLU A 107 2.88 5.20 -21.11
C GLU A 107 3.22 3.84 -21.74
N VAL A 108 4.23 3.12 -21.23
CA VAL A 108 4.61 1.82 -21.74
C VAL A 108 3.56 0.77 -21.36
N GLU A 109 2.90 0.20 -22.36
CA GLU A 109 1.82 -0.77 -22.13
C GLU A 109 2.34 -2.15 -21.72
N ASP A 110 3.41 -2.64 -22.33
CA ASP A 110 4.05 -3.93 -22.00
C ASP A 110 5.53 -3.67 -21.63
N PRO A 111 5.80 -3.26 -20.38
CA PRO A 111 7.16 -2.94 -19.94
C PRO A 111 8.04 -4.18 -19.89
N ALA A 112 9.30 -3.99 -20.29
CA ALA A 112 10.36 -4.97 -20.09
C ALA A 112 10.96 -4.87 -18.67
N PRO A 113 11.78 -5.83 -18.22
CA PRO A 113 12.45 -5.77 -16.92
C PRO A 113 13.26 -4.48 -16.69
N ASP A 114 13.90 -3.93 -17.71
CA ASP A 114 14.70 -2.70 -17.64
C ASP A 114 13.85 -1.43 -17.48
N ASP A 115 12.55 -1.51 -17.83
CA ASP A 115 11.58 -0.42 -17.64
C ASP A 115 11.06 -0.35 -16.20
N MET A 116 11.49 -1.25 -15.33
CA MET A 116 11.04 -1.30 -13.96
C MET A 116 12.01 -0.62 -13.01
N TYR A 117 11.49 -0.04 -11.91
CA TYR A 117 12.32 0.36 -10.80
C TYR A 117 12.90 -0.87 -10.09
N LYS A 118 14.01 -0.67 -9.37
CA LYS A 118 14.66 -1.75 -8.62
C LYS A 118 14.10 -1.93 -7.22
N VAL A 119 13.42 -0.94 -6.70
CA VAL A 119 12.80 -0.98 -5.38
C VAL A 119 11.30 -1.16 -5.55
N GLY A 120 10.70 -1.92 -4.67
CA GLY A 120 9.25 -2.14 -4.62
C GLY A 120 8.82 -2.57 -3.23
N THR A 121 7.61 -3.06 -3.12
CA THR A 121 7.04 -3.50 -1.84
C THR A 121 6.48 -4.91 -1.97
N ALA A 122 6.92 -5.81 -1.11
CA ALA A 122 6.27 -7.10 -0.92
C ALA A 122 4.88 -6.87 -0.33
N ALA A 123 3.87 -7.48 -0.93
CA ALA A 123 2.48 -7.22 -0.58
C ALA A 123 1.65 -8.50 -0.54
N ARG A 124 0.55 -8.43 0.20
CA ARG A 124 -0.48 -9.46 0.26
C ARG A 124 -1.77 -8.95 -0.35
N ILE A 125 -2.46 -9.80 -1.09
CA ILE A 125 -3.79 -9.51 -1.59
C ILE A 125 -4.78 -9.68 -0.44
N ILE A 126 -5.53 -8.61 -0.14
CA ILE A 126 -6.64 -8.65 0.84
C ILE A 126 -7.92 -9.05 0.14
N LYS A 127 -8.20 -8.46 -1.02
CA LYS A 127 -9.43 -8.65 -1.77
C LYS A 127 -9.25 -8.39 -3.25
N ILE A 128 -10.01 -9.09 -4.07
CA ILE A 128 -10.13 -8.86 -5.51
C ILE A 128 -11.59 -8.52 -5.81
N LEU A 129 -11.82 -7.46 -6.56
CA LEU A 129 -13.12 -7.03 -7.06
C LEU A 129 -13.07 -7.08 -8.58
N GLU A 130 -14.01 -7.78 -9.19
CA GLU A 130 -14.17 -7.82 -10.64
C GLU A 130 -14.99 -6.63 -11.11
N MET A 131 -14.45 -5.89 -12.08
CA MET A 131 -15.10 -4.73 -12.66
C MET A 131 -15.88 -5.12 -13.92
N PRO A 132 -17.00 -4.42 -14.26
CA PRO A 132 -17.81 -4.74 -15.44
C PRO A 132 -17.05 -4.73 -16.77
N ASN A 133 -15.92 -3.99 -16.84
CA ASN A 133 -15.06 -3.90 -18.03
C ASN A 133 -14.02 -5.04 -18.14
N GLY A 134 -14.06 -6.04 -17.25
CA GLY A 134 -13.13 -7.15 -17.20
C GLY A 134 -11.83 -6.88 -16.44
N ASN A 135 -11.57 -5.65 -16.02
CA ASN A 135 -10.45 -5.32 -15.15
C ASN A 135 -10.70 -5.83 -13.72
N LEU A 136 -9.62 -5.94 -12.94
CA LEU A 136 -9.69 -6.23 -11.52
C LEU A 136 -9.31 -4.98 -10.73
N THR A 137 -10.01 -4.72 -9.63
CA THR A 137 -9.50 -3.87 -8.55
C THR A 137 -8.99 -4.77 -7.44
N VAL A 138 -7.69 -4.69 -7.17
CA VAL A 138 -7.00 -5.53 -6.18
C VAL A 138 -6.62 -4.68 -5.00
N ILE A 139 -7.12 -5.03 -3.83
CA ILE A 139 -6.75 -4.36 -2.59
C ILE A 139 -5.51 -5.04 -2.05
N LEU A 140 -4.39 -4.30 -2.07
CA LEU A 140 -3.10 -4.76 -1.59
C LEU A 140 -2.79 -4.18 -0.21
N ASN A 141 -2.19 -5.01 0.63
CA ASN A 141 -1.52 -4.59 1.86
C ASN A 141 -0.01 -4.66 1.65
N GLY A 142 0.65 -3.51 1.62
CA GLY A 142 2.10 -3.41 1.59
C GLY A 142 2.69 -3.90 2.92
N LEU A 143 3.70 -4.75 2.84
CA LEU A 143 4.28 -5.39 4.01
C LEU A 143 5.71 -4.92 4.26
N GLU A 144 6.62 -5.13 3.33
CA GLU A 144 8.03 -4.84 3.48
C GLU A 144 8.64 -4.33 2.18
N LYS A 145 9.55 -3.37 2.27
CA LYS A 145 10.31 -2.86 1.13
C LYS A 145 11.26 -3.94 0.62
N ILE A 146 11.33 -4.11 -0.69
CA ILE A 146 12.17 -5.09 -1.36
C ILE A 146 13.03 -4.45 -2.44
N GLU A 147 14.21 -5.01 -2.65
CA GLU A 147 15.05 -4.73 -3.82
C GLU A 147 14.96 -5.89 -4.80
N VAL A 148 14.61 -5.59 -6.03
CA VAL A 148 14.65 -6.53 -7.15
C VAL A 148 16.10 -6.70 -7.62
N LYS A 149 16.61 -7.91 -7.52
CA LYS A 149 17.99 -8.23 -7.94
C LYS A 149 18.04 -8.63 -9.42
N GLU A 150 17.19 -9.56 -9.79
CA GLU A 150 17.16 -10.13 -11.14
C GLU A 150 15.77 -10.67 -11.48
N TYR A 151 15.33 -10.43 -12.71
CA TYR A 151 14.13 -11.06 -13.25
C TYR A 151 14.47 -12.48 -13.74
N VAL A 152 13.94 -13.49 -13.06
CA VAL A 152 14.21 -14.91 -13.36
C VAL A 152 13.26 -15.47 -14.41
N SER A 153 12.11 -14.83 -14.62
CA SER A 153 11.14 -15.17 -15.66
C SER A 153 10.30 -13.97 -16.05
N THR A 154 9.92 -13.90 -17.33
CA THR A 154 9.00 -12.91 -17.88
C THR A 154 7.65 -13.50 -18.29
N GLU A 155 7.58 -14.83 -18.37
CA GLU A 155 6.37 -15.58 -18.74
C GLU A 155 6.00 -16.60 -17.65
N PRO A 156 4.70 -16.78 -17.33
CA PRO A 156 3.51 -16.11 -17.88
C PRO A 156 3.33 -14.69 -17.31
N TYR A 157 4.09 -14.30 -16.33
CA TYR A 157 4.22 -12.97 -15.70
C TYR A 157 5.62 -12.85 -15.10
N PHE A 158 6.00 -11.64 -14.73
CA PHE A 158 7.32 -11.41 -14.15
C PHE A 158 7.49 -12.16 -12.83
N GLN A 159 8.62 -12.82 -12.70
CA GLN A 159 9.14 -13.35 -11.45
C GLN A 159 10.56 -12.83 -11.24
N ALA A 160 10.87 -12.40 -10.04
CA ALA A 160 12.17 -11.84 -9.74
C ALA A 160 12.73 -12.35 -8.41
N SER A 161 14.04 -12.52 -8.37
CA SER A 161 14.79 -12.65 -7.13
C SER A 161 14.80 -11.33 -6.40
N VAL A 162 14.41 -11.33 -5.13
CA VAL A 162 14.27 -10.13 -4.31
C VAL A 162 14.99 -10.27 -2.98
N THR A 163 15.37 -9.14 -2.42
CA THR A 163 15.95 -9.07 -1.07
C THR A 163 15.19 -8.02 -0.26
N PRO A 164 14.71 -8.34 0.95
CA PRO A 164 14.14 -7.35 1.84
C PRO A 164 15.11 -6.20 2.11
N LEU A 165 14.66 -4.97 1.88
CA LEU A 165 15.39 -3.77 2.25
C LEU A 165 15.00 -3.38 3.67
N ARG A 166 15.82 -3.79 4.63
CA ARG A 166 15.68 -3.33 5.99
C ARG A 166 16.37 -1.97 6.12
N ASP A 167 15.57 -0.94 6.27
CA ASP A 167 16.10 0.38 6.58
C ASP A 167 16.92 0.26 7.88
N SER A 168 18.08 0.94 7.93
CA SER A 168 18.74 1.24 9.21
C SER A 168 17.74 2.05 10.01
N SER A 169 17.03 1.39 10.92
CA SER A 169 15.99 2.05 11.69
C SER A 169 16.60 3.17 12.50
N PRO A 170 16.17 4.43 12.33
CA PRO A 170 16.47 5.45 13.32
C PRO A 170 15.98 4.94 14.67
N ASP A 171 16.60 5.37 15.73
CA ASP A 171 16.07 5.09 17.06
C ASP A 171 14.67 5.72 17.17
N LEU A 172 13.63 4.91 16.92
CA LEU A 172 12.24 5.34 16.96
C LEU A 172 11.82 5.89 18.33
N LYS A 173 12.65 5.67 19.35
CA LYS A 173 12.46 6.14 20.73
C LYS A 173 13.26 7.40 21.00
N SER A 174 14.09 7.87 20.07
CA SER A 174 14.82 9.13 20.29
C SER A 174 13.86 10.30 20.32
N LEU A 175 14.08 11.24 21.24
CA LEU A 175 13.28 12.47 21.36
C LEU A 175 13.38 13.31 20.08
N GLU A 176 14.52 13.27 19.41
CA GLU A 176 14.73 13.99 18.15
C GLU A 176 13.81 13.46 17.05
N PHE A 177 13.75 12.12 16.87
CA PHE A 177 12.88 11.51 15.87
C PHE A 177 11.41 11.77 16.19
N GLU A 178 11.02 11.69 17.45
CA GLU A 178 9.66 12.01 17.91
C GLU A 178 9.27 13.45 17.58
N ALA A 179 10.14 14.42 17.91
CA ALA A 179 9.91 15.84 17.63
C ALA A 179 9.81 16.12 16.10
N LEU A 180 10.61 15.43 15.28
CA LEU A 180 10.53 15.55 13.82
C LEU A 180 9.19 15.01 13.28
N VAL A 181 8.76 13.84 13.74
CA VAL A 181 7.47 13.24 13.31
C VAL A 181 6.29 14.12 13.72
N ASP A 182 6.30 14.65 14.95
CA ASP A 182 5.26 15.56 15.41
C ASP A 182 5.24 16.87 14.60
N SER A 183 6.42 17.41 14.26
CA SER A 183 6.51 18.58 13.39
C SER A 183 5.94 18.32 11.99
N ILE A 184 6.25 17.14 11.39
CA ILE A 184 5.71 16.72 10.08
C ILE A 184 4.18 16.57 10.17
N ARG A 185 3.67 15.98 11.26
CA ARG A 185 2.23 15.84 11.52
C ARG A 185 1.52 17.18 11.56
N ASP A 186 2.07 18.15 12.31
CA ASP A 186 1.49 19.49 12.46
C ASP A 186 1.49 20.25 11.13
N ILE A 187 2.58 20.16 10.36
CA ILE A 187 2.67 20.78 9.04
C ILE A 187 1.62 20.16 8.09
N ALA A 188 1.50 18.83 8.05
CA ALA A 188 0.53 18.15 7.20
C ALA A 188 -0.92 18.54 7.56
N LEU A 189 -1.26 18.59 8.86
CA LEU A 189 -2.57 19.06 9.31
C LEU A 189 -2.81 20.52 8.94
N GLY A 190 -1.79 21.37 9.01
CA GLY A 190 -1.85 22.76 8.57
C GLY A 190 -2.14 22.89 7.08
N ILE A 191 -1.47 22.10 6.23
CA ILE A 191 -1.70 22.06 4.78
C ILE A 191 -3.13 21.63 4.47
N ILE A 192 -3.61 20.55 5.08
CA ILE A 192 -4.99 20.06 4.89
C ILE A 192 -6.02 21.12 5.28
N ALA A 193 -5.77 21.85 6.35
CA ALA A 193 -6.70 22.87 6.84
C ALA A 193 -6.90 24.04 5.86
N ILE A 194 -5.89 24.37 5.05
CA ILE A 194 -5.92 25.48 4.08
C ILE A 194 -6.15 25.05 2.63
N SER A 195 -6.04 23.75 2.34
CA SER A 195 -6.21 23.21 0.99
C SER A 195 -7.67 22.81 0.75
N PRO A 196 -8.38 23.47 -0.18
CA PRO A 196 -9.80 23.18 -0.43
C PRO A 196 -10.02 21.82 -1.07
N ASP A 197 -9.01 21.30 -1.78
CA ASP A 197 -9.09 20.04 -2.54
C ASP A 197 -8.71 18.81 -1.71
N MET A 198 -8.19 19.02 -0.50
CA MET A 198 -7.81 17.92 0.40
C MET A 198 -9.03 17.40 1.18
N PRO A 199 -9.29 16.06 1.15
CA PRO A 199 -10.38 15.47 1.92
C PRO A 199 -10.18 15.70 3.43
N LYS A 200 -11.22 16.07 4.13
CA LYS A 200 -11.17 16.25 5.61
C LYS A 200 -10.85 14.94 6.34
N GLU A 201 -11.15 13.82 5.70
CA GLU A 201 -10.84 12.47 6.16
C GLU A 201 -9.34 12.23 6.28
N ALA A 202 -8.52 12.92 5.47
CA ALA A 202 -7.05 12.85 5.58
C ALA A 202 -6.56 13.41 6.93
N ALA A 203 -7.15 14.50 7.43
CA ALA A 203 -6.82 15.04 8.75
C ALA A 203 -7.20 14.07 9.87
N PHE A 204 -8.35 13.39 9.72
CA PHE A 204 -8.76 12.37 10.68
C PHE A 204 -7.80 11.17 10.67
N ALA A 205 -7.40 10.70 9.49
CA ALA A 205 -6.43 9.63 9.35
C ALA A 205 -5.09 9.96 10.03
N ILE A 206 -4.50 11.14 9.74
CA ILE A 206 -3.24 11.59 10.35
C ILE A 206 -3.31 11.64 11.88
N LYS A 207 -4.44 12.06 12.44
CA LYS A 207 -4.64 12.14 13.91
C LYS A 207 -4.74 10.78 14.58
N ASN A 208 -5.18 9.75 13.84
CA ASN A 208 -5.43 8.41 14.38
C ASN A 208 -4.35 7.39 13.99
N ILE A 209 -3.30 7.79 13.26
CA ILE A 209 -2.16 6.92 12.98
C ILE A 209 -1.21 7.00 14.18
N ASP A 210 -1.10 5.92 14.94
CA ASP A 210 -0.20 5.80 16.08
C ASP A 210 1.25 5.51 15.67
N SER A 211 1.45 4.85 14.52
CA SER A 211 2.76 4.50 14.00
C SER A 211 3.50 5.72 13.45
N LYS A 212 4.69 6.01 13.98
CA LYS A 212 5.56 7.08 13.48
C LYS A 212 5.96 6.86 12.01
N ARG A 213 6.31 5.62 11.64
CA ARG A 213 6.55 5.23 10.24
C ARG A 213 5.28 5.30 9.41
N GLY A 214 4.16 4.88 9.98
CA GLY A 214 2.86 4.93 9.34
C GLY A 214 2.48 6.35 8.92
N ILE A 215 2.72 7.35 9.76
CA ILE A 215 2.47 8.76 9.42
C ILE A 215 3.34 9.20 8.26
N ILE A 216 4.64 8.90 8.28
CA ILE A 216 5.56 9.27 7.21
C ILE A 216 5.10 8.63 5.89
N ASN A 217 4.84 7.33 5.88
CA ASN A 217 4.37 6.62 4.70
C ASN A 217 3.03 7.17 4.19
N PHE A 218 2.10 7.48 5.11
CA PHE A 218 0.82 8.08 4.76
C PHE A 218 1.00 9.45 4.09
N ILE A 219 1.83 10.31 4.65
CA ILE A 219 2.10 11.63 4.09
C ILE A 219 2.77 11.48 2.72
N CYS A 220 3.82 10.66 2.59
CA CYS A 220 4.51 10.42 1.34
C CYS A 220 3.58 9.87 0.24
N SER A 221 2.63 9.00 0.61
CA SER A 221 1.65 8.45 -0.35
C SER A 221 0.71 9.51 -0.91
N ASN A 222 0.50 10.61 -0.18
CA ASN A 222 -0.47 11.66 -0.52
C ASN A 222 0.18 12.97 -0.99
N LEU A 223 1.52 13.05 -1.03
CA LEU A 223 2.21 14.20 -1.61
C LEU A 223 2.07 14.18 -3.14
N GLU A 224 1.84 15.35 -3.73
CA GLU A 224 1.89 15.55 -5.17
C GLU A 224 3.36 15.63 -5.64
N LEU A 225 4.01 14.48 -5.63
CA LEU A 225 5.38 14.30 -6.12
C LEU A 225 5.34 13.51 -7.42
N SER A 226 6.41 13.63 -8.21
CA SER A 226 6.62 12.73 -9.35
C SER A 226 6.72 11.28 -8.85
N ASP A 227 6.41 10.31 -9.72
CA ASP A 227 6.53 8.89 -9.37
C ASP A 227 7.99 8.51 -9.03
N GLU A 228 8.97 9.21 -9.65
CA GLU A 228 10.40 9.07 -9.36
C GLU A 228 10.73 9.53 -7.93
N ASP A 229 10.18 10.67 -7.50
CA ASP A 229 10.43 11.21 -6.15
C ASP A 229 9.75 10.37 -5.04
N ARG A 230 8.66 9.68 -5.38
CA ARG A 230 7.97 8.77 -4.44
C ARG A 230 8.66 7.42 -4.31
N GLN A 231 9.32 6.99 -5.39
CA GLN A 231 10.00 5.70 -5.48
C GLN A 231 11.35 5.71 -4.75
#